data_72df88b07a9f8cd8129427e0f16e4f61
#
_entry.id   72df88b07a9f8cd8129427e0f16e4f61
#
_cell.length_a   1.000
_cell.length_b   1.000
_cell.length_c   1.000
_cell.angle_alpha   90.00
_cell.angle_beta   90.00
_cell.angle_gamma   90.00
#
_symmetry.space_group_name_H-M   'P 1'
#
loop_
_entity.id
_entity.type
_entity.pdbx_description
1 polymer ?
#
loop_
_entity_poly.entity_id
_entity_poly.type
_entity_poly.pdbx_seq_one_letter_code
_entity_poly.pdbx_strand_id
1 'polypeptide(L)'
;FSACEVAWPSILAIVSLSVVGYCSLNQAASGSLGHAVVFQSAMAYIVAGSLNYYGVTEYIARWLLSRKALSGKPYLFVYIIYASMMLICIFTSSLAMIILYWAIFDGIYKVLDYDKKDKFVTSTIVGIALAFVVGGAIAPIRSWQLSLFNLYAEQVGEIGLGKFMGLTVPGALLSMGGYLLYQAKILKADFSRIATFDVTSLSNSDKMDSRQKKLLWTAVVVFFFVFLSALLPKSSALYPLIATKISAAGFFALGAAYVGLAATNGGKESLVSFSKVAGACIQWPVLLMIGSTMVVASALTNETTGIMAFISENLSGVFAGKGSWFVLIFTMVIVSILTNAASNIAIGTAMIPILAPFIASTGSNVPTIGIIVIWLVNMGLILPGASAPVGLIPGNEALTSKEAYKYSCIGMLIIFIVTIPLAIIGNLCL
;
A
#
# COMPACT_ATOMS: atom_id res chain seq x y z
N PHE A 1 -13.91 13.43 13.77
CA PHE A 1 -13.65 13.09 12.36
C PHE A 1 -13.93 11.62 12.00
N SER A 2 -14.33 10.77 12.92
CA SER A 2 -14.64 9.35 12.66
C SER A 2 -16.15 9.04 12.55
N ALA A 3 -17.00 10.05 12.49
CA ALA A 3 -18.45 9.85 12.50
C ALA A 3 -19.06 9.53 11.11
N CYS A 4 -18.27 9.60 10.04
CA CYS A 4 -18.78 9.44 8.68
C CYS A 4 -17.85 8.53 7.86
N GLU A 5 -18.42 7.54 7.21
CA GLU A 5 -17.67 6.71 6.25
C GLU A 5 -17.20 7.56 5.07
N VAL A 6 -16.00 7.28 4.57
CA VAL A 6 -15.34 8.02 3.51
C VAL A 6 -16.12 8.08 2.18
N ALA A 7 -17.03 7.16 1.99
CA ALA A 7 -17.93 7.13 0.82
C ALA A 7 -18.80 8.38 0.73
N TRP A 8 -19.35 8.85 1.83
CA TRP A 8 -20.31 9.97 1.84
C TRP A 8 -19.66 11.30 1.43
N PRO A 9 -18.55 11.74 2.04
CA PRO A 9 -17.85 12.94 1.58
C PRO A 9 -17.34 12.81 0.14
N SER A 10 -17.01 11.60 -0.33
CA SER A 10 -16.60 11.37 -1.71
C SER A 10 -17.74 11.62 -2.70
N ILE A 11 -18.94 11.12 -2.42
CA ILE A 11 -20.14 11.38 -3.22
C ILE A 11 -20.45 12.88 -3.21
N LEU A 12 -20.42 13.51 -2.02
CA LEU A 12 -20.65 14.94 -1.89
C LEU A 12 -19.66 15.76 -2.72
N ALA A 13 -18.37 15.40 -2.69
CA ALA A 13 -17.32 16.10 -3.48
C ALA A 13 -17.61 16.05 -4.98
N ILE A 14 -18.01 14.87 -5.53
CA ILE A 14 -18.36 14.72 -6.94
C ILE A 14 -19.53 15.64 -7.32
N VAL A 15 -20.58 15.66 -6.51
CA VAL A 15 -21.78 16.45 -6.77
C VAL A 15 -21.51 17.94 -6.58
N SER A 16 -20.72 18.31 -5.58
CA SER A 16 -20.40 19.71 -5.29
C SER A 16 -19.71 20.42 -6.44
N LEU A 17 -18.85 19.72 -7.20
CA LEU A 17 -18.18 20.31 -8.38
C LEU A 17 -19.19 20.73 -9.46
N SER A 18 -20.30 20.01 -9.58
CA SER A 18 -21.39 20.42 -10.48
C SER A 18 -22.23 21.56 -9.91
N VAL A 19 -22.50 21.52 -8.60
CA VAL A 19 -23.31 22.57 -7.95
C VAL A 19 -22.60 23.93 -7.98
N VAL A 20 -21.27 23.94 -7.79
CA VAL A 20 -20.47 25.18 -7.88
C VAL A 20 -20.19 25.63 -9.33
N GLY A 21 -20.67 24.89 -10.34
CA GLY A 21 -20.56 25.26 -11.74
C GLY A 21 -19.21 24.97 -12.40
N TYR A 22 -18.36 24.16 -11.76
CA TYR A 22 -17.05 23.77 -12.34
C TYR A 22 -17.25 22.88 -13.58
N CYS A 23 -18.14 21.89 -13.51
CA CYS A 23 -18.44 20.98 -14.62
C CYS A 23 -19.87 20.44 -14.50
N SER A 24 -20.39 19.83 -15.58
CA SER A 24 -21.68 19.12 -15.49
C SER A 24 -21.58 17.84 -14.65
N LEU A 25 -22.70 17.37 -14.11
CA LEU A 25 -22.74 16.13 -13.35
C LEU A 25 -22.25 14.93 -14.19
N ASN A 26 -22.55 14.90 -15.48
CA ASN A 26 -22.07 13.85 -16.38
C ASN A 26 -20.54 13.86 -16.51
N GLN A 27 -19.93 15.04 -16.60
CA GLN A 27 -18.47 15.18 -16.61
C GLN A 27 -17.86 14.78 -15.28
N ALA A 28 -18.46 15.20 -14.16
CA ALA A 28 -18.02 14.80 -12.83
C ALA A 28 -18.11 13.27 -12.64
N ALA A 29 -19.21 12.65 -13.07
CA ALA A 29 -19.39 11.19 -12.98
C ALA A 29 -18.42 10.41 -13.88
N SER A 30 -18.21 10.86 -15.13
CA SER A 30 -17.25 10.20 -16.04
C SER A 30 -15.80 10.40 -15.60
N GLY A 31 -15.43 11.56 -15.10
CA GLY A 31 -14.11 11.86 -14.56
C GLY A 31 -13.85 11.20 -13.19
N SER A 32 -14.91 10.73 -12.50
CA SER A 32 -14.80 10.00 -11.24
C SER A 32 -14.95 8.49 -11.45
N LEU A 33 -16.14 7.95 -11.39
CA LEU A 33 -16.39 6.50 -11.49
C LEU A 33 -16.06 5.92 -12.87
N GLY A 34 -16.12 6.71 -13.92
CA GLY A 34 -15.68 6.35 -15.27
C GLY A 34 -14.17 6.44 -15.50
N HIS A 35 -13.40 6.93 -14.54
CA HIS A 35 -11.95 7.10 -14.68
C HIS A 35 -11.24 5.75 -14.78
N ALA A 36 -10.24 5.63 -15.68
CA ALA A 36 -9.52 4.38 -15.94
C ALA A 36 -8.88 3.78 -14.67
N VAL A 37 -8.42 4.61 -13.74
CA VAL A 37 -7.82 4.19 -12.46
C VAL A 37 -8.86 3.51 -11.56
N VAL A 38 -10.11 3.99 -11.55
CA VAL A 38 -11.20 3.38 -10.77
C VAL A 38 -11.55 2.01 -11.35
N PHE A 39 -11.69 1.92 -12.68
CA PHE A 39 -11.91 0.64 -13.36
C PHE A 39 -10.79 -0.36 -13.09
N GLN A 40 -9.51 0.05 -13.24
CA GLN A 40 -8.35 -0.77 -12.94
C GLN A 40 -8.35 -1.26 -11.50
N SER A 41 -8.66 -0.37 -10.55
CA SER A 41 -8.73 -0.70 -9.12
C SER A 41 -9.81 -1.72 -8.82
N ALA A 42 -11.00 -1.60 -9.41
CA ALA A 42 -12.08 -2.56 -9.25
C ALA A 42 -11.68 -3.95 -9.78
N MET A 43 -11.05 -4.03 -10.95
CA MET A 43 -10.57 -5.29 -11.51
C MET A 43 -9.43 -5.90 -10.68
N ALA A 44 -8.53 -5.08 -10.17
CA ALA A 44 -7.47 -5.52 -9.26
C ALA A 44 -8.06 -6.11 -7.95
N TYR A 45 -9.13 -5.52 -7.40
CA TYR A 45 -9.83 -6.09 -6.24
C TYR A 45 -10.42 -7.47 -6.53
N ILE A 46 -10.93 -7.73 -7.74
CA ILE A 46 -11.46 -9.05 -8.10
C ILE A 46 -10.32 -10.07 -8.15
N VAL A 47 -9.21 -9.76 -8.83
CA VAL A 47 -8.08 -10.69 -8.97
C VAL A 47 -7.41 -10.96 -7.61
N ALA A 48 -6.97 -9.93 -6.92
CA ALA A 48 -6.28 -10.06 -5.64
C ALA A 48 -7.23 -10.53 -4.51
N GLY A 49 -8.46 -10.04 -4.51
CA GLY A 49 -9.49 -10.47 -3.56
C GLY A 49 -9.85 -11.94 -3.69
N SER A 50 -9.83 -12.50 -4.90
CA SER A 50 -10.03 -13.94 -5.11
C SER A 50 -9.00 -14.79 -4.40
N LEU A 51 -7.73 -14.38 -4.38
CA LEU A 51 -6.66 -15.08 -3.66
C LEU A 51 -6.95 -15.14 -2.15
N ASN A 52 -7.41 -14.01 -1.60
CA ASN A 52 -7.74 -13.92 -0.19
C ASN A 52 -9.02 -14.71 0.14
N TYR A 53 -10.07 -14.54 -0.65
CA TYR A 53 -11.38 -15.16 -0.43
C TYR A 53 -11.31 -16.69 -0.43
N TYR A 54 -10.48 -17.26 -1.32
CA TYR A 54 -10.29 -18.72 -1.43
C TYR A 54 -9.07 -19.25 -0.66
N GLY A 55 -8.49 -18.47 0.25
CA GLY A 55 -7.46 -18.90 1.18
C GLY A 55 -6.06 -19.11 0.58
N VAL A 56 -5.81 -18.64 -0.65
CA VAL A 56 -4.48 -18.75 -1.29
C VAL A 56 -3.43 -17.96 -0.52
N THR A 57 -3.77 -16.76 -0.07
CA THR A 57 -2.87 -15.89 0.71
C THR A 57 -2.50 -16.51 2.06
N GLU A 58 -3.47 -17.14 2.74
CA GLU A 58 -3.21 -17.87 3.97
C GLU A 58 -2.29 -19.07 3.74
N TYR A 59 -2.53 -19.84 2.67
CA TYR A 59 -1.67 -20.95 2.30
C TYR A 59 -0.22 -20.51 2.09
N ILE A 60 -0.01 -19.41 1.36
CA ILE A 60 1.32 -18.86 1.11
C ILE A 60 1.97 -18.40 2.42
N ALA A 61 1.22 -17.73 3.31
CA ALA A 61 1.72 -17.29 4.61
C ALA A 61 2.26 -18.47 5.44
N ARG A 62 1.44 -19.51 5.62
CA ARG A 62 1.81 -20.72 6.36
C ARG A 62 3.00 -21.43 5.71
N TRP A 63 3.00 -21.54 4.39
CA TRP A 63 4.09 -22.15 3.64
C TRP A 63 5.42 -21.41 3.82
N LEU A 64 5.43 -20.08 3.84
CA LEU A 64 6.64 -19.28 4.09
C LEU A 64 7.16 -19.49 5.52
N LEU A 65 6.27 -19.47 6.51
CA LEU A 65 6.62 -19.53 7.93
C LEU A 65 7.04 -20.93 8.39
N SER A 66 6.64 -21.99 7.69
CA SER A 66 6.94 -23.38 8.04
C SER A 66 8.28 -23.92 7.50
N ARG A 67 9.16 -23.05 6.96
CA ARG A 67 10.42 -23.48 6.36
C ARG A 67 11.44 -23.93 7.40
N LYS A 68 11.95 -25.16 7.27
CA LYS A 68 12.99 -25.71 8.16
C LYS A 68 14.25 -24.83 8.30
N ALA A 69 14.55 -24.03 7.27
CA ALA A 69 15.65 -23.06 7.30
C ALA A 69 15.54 -22.00 8.41
N LEU A 70 14.34 -21.82 8.99
CA LEU A 70 14.06 -20.88 10.07
C LEU A 70 14.27 -21.49 11.46
N SER A 71 14.33 -22.82 11.57
CA SER A 71 14.52 -23.53 12.85
C SER A 71 15.84 -23.12 13.50
N GLY A 72 15.82 -22.83 14.79
CA GLY A 72 16.99 -22.40 15.55
C GLY A 72 17.50 -20.99 15.28
N LYS A 73 16.80 -20.20 14.44
CA LYS A 73 17.22 -18.85 14.04
C LYS A 73 16.18 -17.80 14.44
N PRO A 74 16.09 -17.39 15.70
CA PRO A 74 14.98 -16.58 16.21
C PRO A 74 14.83 -15.23 15.51
N TYR A 75 15.92 -14.51 15.26
CA TYR A 75 15.86 -13.21 14.55
C TYR A 75 15.41 -13.38 13.09
N LEU A 76 15.91 -14.40 12.39
CA LEU A 76 15.51 -14.68 11.02
C LEU A 76 14.03 -15.07 10.96
N PHE A 77 13.55 -15.85 11.93
CA PHE A 77 12.14 -16.24 11.98
C PHE A 77 11.22 -15.03 12.10
N VAL A 78 11.48 -14.13 13.06
CA VAL A 78 10.68 -12.91 13.23
C VAL A 78 10.80 -11.99 12.01
N TYR A 79 12.00 -11.87 11.42
CA TYR A 79 12.16 -11.10 10.20
C TYR A 79 11.35 -11.67 9.03
N ILE A 80 11.28 -13.01 8.90
CA ILE A 80 10.46 -13.66 7.87
C ILE A 80 8.95 -13.49 8.14
N ILE A 81 8.51 -13.41 9.40
CA ILE A 81 7.12 -12.99 9.70
C ILE A 81 6.85 -11.62 9.07
N TYR A 82 7.72 -10.64 9.27
CA TYR A 82 7.55 -9.30 8.69
C TYR A 82 7.68 -9.32 7.16
N ALA A 83 8.69 -10.00 6.62
CA ALA A 83 8.94 -10.07 5.18
C ALA A 83 7.81 -10.79 4.43
N SER A 84 7.26 -11.87 4.99
CA SER A 84 6.13 -12.60 4.41
C SER A 84 4.84 -11.76 4.45
N MET A 85 4.60 -11.02 5.54
CA MET A 85 3.51 -10.05 5.61
C MET A 85 3.68 -8.98 4.54
N MET A 86 4.87 -8.36 4.42
CA MET A 86 5.15 -7.37 3.37
C MET A 86 4.90 -7.94 1.98
N LEU A 87 5.39 -9.14 1.68
CA LEU A 87 5.22 -9.78 0.38
C LEU A 87 3.74 -9.98 0.02
N ILE A 88 2.95 -10.49 0.96
CA ILE A 88 1.51 -10.70 0.75
C ILE A 88 0.79 -9.37 0.57
N CYS A 89 1.18 -8.35 1.33
CA CYS A 89 0.55 -7.04 1.28
C CYS A 89 0.84 -6.22 0.03
N ILE A 90 1.81 -6.61 -0.78
CA ILE A 90 1.95 -6.07 -2.15
C ILE A 90 0.67 -6.34 -2.97
N PHE A 91 0.05 -7.50 -2.76
CA PHE A 91 -1.06 -8.00 -3.57
C PHE A 91 -2.44 -7.83 -2.92
N THR A 92 -2.51 -7.68 -1.60
CA THR A 92 -3.81 -7.54 -0.89
C THR A 92 -3.81 -6.40 0.11
N SER A 93 -4.95 -5.74 0.24
CA SER A 93 -5.22 -4.72 1.28
C SER A 93 -6.16 -5.23 2.38
N SER A 94 -6.41 -6.54 2.43
CA SER A 94 -7.33 -7.13 3.40
C SER A 94 -6.76 -7.07 4.82
N LEU A 95 -7.44 -6.38 5.72
CA LEU A 95 -7.09 -6.33 7.16
C LEU A 95 -7.15 -7.70 7.83
N ALA A 96 -7.88 -8.65 7.26
CA ALA A 96 -7.91 -10.03 7.72
C ALA A 96 -6.52 -10.67 7.78
N MET A 97 -5.57 -10.20 6.95
CA MET A 97 -4.19 -10.68 6.99
C MET A 97 -3.47 -10.31 8.29
N ILE A 98 -3.72 -9.12 8.84
CA ILE A 98 -3.16 -8.73 10.15
C ILE A 98 -3.70 -9.67 11.24
N ILE A 99 -5.02 -9.90 11.24
CA ILE A 99 -5.69 -10.78 12.21
C ILE A 99 -5.16 -12.21 12.09
N LEU A 100 -4.99 -12.71 10.85
CA LEU A 100 -4.41 -14.03 10.60
C LEU A 100 -2.99 -14.16 11.17
N TYR A 101 -2.12 -13.19 10.89
CA TYR A 101 -0.74 -13.21 11.39
C TYR A 101 -0.68 -13.07 12.90
N TRP A 102 -1.55 -12.26 13.50
CA TRP A 102 -1.68 -12.19 14.95
C TRP A 102 -2.14 -13.54 15.53
N ALA A 103 -3.12 -14.21 14.91
CA ALA A 103 -3.57 -15.53 15.37
C ALA A 103 -2.48 -16.61 15.25
N ILE A 104 -1.70 -16.61 14.14
CA ILE A 104 -0.55 -17.51 13.98
C ILE A 104 0.49 -17.20 15.07
N PHE A 105 0.81 -15.94 15.29
CA PHE A 105 1.79 -15.54 16.30
C PHE A 105 1.31 -15.80 17.73
N ASP A 106 0.00 -15.65 17.99
CA ASP A 106 -0.63 -16.02 19.27
C ASP A 106 -0.45 -17.50 19.60
N GLY A 107 -0.64 -18.37 18.60
CA GLY A 107 -0.33 -19.79 18.74
C GLY A 107 1.14 -20.06 19.07
N ILE A 108 2.06 -19.33 18.43
CA ILE A 108 3.50 -19.51 18.65
C ILE A 108 3.91 -19.10 20.07
N TYR A 109 3.56 -17.88 20.51
CA TYR A 109 4.05 -17.40 21.79
C TYR A 109 3.42 -18.16 22.98
N LYS A 110 2.17 -18.67 22.83
CA LYS A 110 1.54 -19.55 23.84
C LYS A 110 2.25 -20.90 24.00
N VAL A 111 2.59 -21.54 22.87
CA VAL A 111 3.35 -22.81 22.89
C VAL A 111 4.73 -22.63 23.53
N LEU A 112 5.33 -21.46 23.37
CA LEU A 112 6.65 -21.11 23.93
C LEU A 112 6.57 -20.54 25.36
N ASP A 113 5.37 -20.51 25.96
CA ASP A 113 5.14 -20.01 27.31
C ASP A 113 5.61 -18.57 27.55
N TYR A 114 5.45 -17.69 26.53
CA TYR A 114 5.62 -16.26 26.71
C TYR A 114 4.35 -15.66 27.34
N ASP A 115 4.54 -14.73 28.27
CA ASP A 115 3.44 -13.89 28.72
C ASP A 115 2.96 -12.98 27.60
N LYS A 116 1.64 -12.81 27.46
CA LYS A 116 1.06 -11.93 26.43
C LYS A 116 1.50 -10.48 26.57
N LYS A 117 1.95 -10.04 27.76
CA LYS A 117 2.48 -8.71 28.05
C LYS A 117 4.01 -8.63 27.91
N ASP A 118 4.67 -9.71 27.53
CA ASP A 118 6.11 -9.69 27.28
C ASP A 118 6.47 -8.67 26.17
N LYS A 119 7.61 -8.02 26.34
CA LYS A 119 8.10 -7.02 25.37
C LYS A 119 8.29 -7.62 23.97
N PHE A 120 8.68 -8.90 23.90
CA PHE A 120 8.80 -9.61 22.63
C PHE A 120 7.43 -9.74 21.95
N VAL A 121 6.41 -10.17 22.69
CA VAL A 121 5.06 -10.38 22.17
C VAL A 121 4.45 -9.06 21.74
N THR A 122 4.41 -8.08 22.64
CA THR A 122 3.75 -6.79 22.39
C THR A 122 4.39 -6.02 21.24
N SER A 123 5.74 -6.00 21.16
CA SER A 123 6.43 -5.32 20.06
C SER A 123 6.30 -6.07 18.72
N THR A 124 6.22 -7.40 18.72
CA THR A 124 6.04 -8.19 17.49
C THR A 124 4.62 -8.05 16.93
N ILE A 125 3.61 -7.96 17.79
CA ILE A 125 2.23 -7.68 17.36
C ILE A 125 2.17 -6.34 16.61
N VAL A 126 2.80 -5.28 17.14
CA VAL A 126 2.87 -4.00 16.44
C VAL A 126 3.72 -4.13 15.17
N GLY A 127 4.85 -4.82 15.22
CA GLY A 127 5.72 -5.06 14.05
C GLY A 127 5.00 -5.73 12.88
N ILE A 128 4.07 -6.67 13.14
CA ILE A 128 3.23 -7.29 12.11
C ILE A 128 2.34 -6.24 11.43
N ALA A 129 1.70 -5.36 12.19
CA ALA A 129 0.87 -4.30 11.62
C ALA A 129 1.71 -3.26 10.84
N LEU A 130 2.91 -2.92 11.34
CA LEU A 130 3.85 -2.07 10.60
C LEU A 130 4.29 -2.73 9.28
N ALA A 131 4.60 -4.03 9.31
CA ALA A 131 4.98 -4.78 8.12
C ALA A 131 3.85 -4.82 7.06
N PHE A 132 2.58 -4.87 7.50
CA PHE A 132 1.43 -4.75 6.60
C PHE A 132 1.40 -3.40 5.89
N VAL A 133 1.61 -2.31 6.62
CA VAL A 133 1.60 -0.94 6.05
C VAL A 133 2.79 -0.73 5.12
N VAL A 134 3.98 -1.07 5.58
CA VAL A 134 5.23 -0.96 4.81
C VAL A 134 5.18 -1.81 3.54
N GLY A 135 4.71 -3.07 3.65
CA GLY A 135 4.53 -3.97 2.51
C GLY A 135 3.58 -3.40 1.46
N GLY A 136 2.52 -2.77 1.94
CA GLY A 136 1.59 -2.07 1.07
C GLY A 136 2.21 -0.92 0.28
N ALA A 137 3.29 -0.31 0.74
CA ALA A 137 3.96 0.82 0.09
C ALA A 137 5.03 0.40 -0.95
N ILE A 138 5.38 -0.88 -1.02
CA ILE A 138 6.49 -1.39 -1.87
C ILE A 138 6.21 -1.17 -3.36
N ALA A 139 4.97 -1.40 -3.80
CA ALA A 139 4.61 -1.29 -5.22
C ALA A 139 3.24 -0.62 -5.38
N PRO A 140 3.08 0.29 -6.34
CA PRO A 140 1.83 1.00 -6.58
C PRO A 140 0.84 0.12 -7.37
N ILE A 141 0.58 -1.09 -6.88
CA ILE A 141 -0.32 -2.07 -7.50
C ILE A 141 -1.68 -2.07 -6.80
N ARG A 142 -1.69 -1.74 -5.51
CA ARG A 142 -2.92 -1.62 -4.74
C ARG A 142 -3.71 -0.39 -5.21
N SER A 143 -5.03 -0.52 -5.20
CA SER A 143 -5.95 0.43 -5.82
C SER A 143 -5.65 1.91 -5.51
N TRP A 144 -5.54 2.28 -4.24
CA TRP A 144 -5.37 3.68 -3.86
C TRP A 144 -3.92 4.21 -4.06
N GLN A 145 -2.90 3.36 -3.96
CA GLN A 145 -1.52 3.75 -4.28
C GLN A 145 -1.33 3.94 -5.77
N LEU A 146 -1.96 3.07 -6.56
CA LEU A 146 -2.01 3.21 -8.00
C LEU A 146 -2.66 4.53 -8.40
N SER A 147 -3.72 4.95 -7.67
CA SER A 147 -4.35 6.25 -7.94
C SER A 147 -3.42 7.42 -7.70
N LEU A 148 -2.65 7.41 -6.60
CA LEU A 148 -1.64 8.44 -6.32
C LEU A 148 -0.49 8.41 -7.33
N PHE A 149 -0.06 7.22 -7.73
CA PHE A 149 0.99 7.05 -8.74
C PHE A 149 0.58 7.63 -10.09
N ASN A 150 -0.65 7.36 -10.52
CA ASN A 150 -1.21 7.91 -11.75
C ASN A 150 -1.48 9.41 -11.62
N LEU A 151 -2.04 9.88 -10.49
CA LEU A 151 -2.23 11.31 -10.24
C LEU A 151 -0.91 12.07 -10.31
N TYR A 152 0.17 11.51 -9.74
CA TYR A 152 1.48 12.13 -9.83
C TYR A 152 1.99 12.19 -11.28
N ALA A 153 1.80 11.11 -12.04
CA ALA A 153 2.18 11.08 -13.45
C ALA A 153 1.42 12.11 -14.31
N GLU A 154 0.14 12.32 -14.01
CA GLU A 154 -0.72 13.29 -14.70
C GLU A 154 -0.39 14.75 -14.32
N GLN A 155 -0.05 15.02 -13.05
CA GLN A 155 0.08 16.39 -12.54
C GLN A 155 1.52 16.90 -12.50
N VAL A 156 2.49 16.00 -12.34
CA VAL A 156 3.90 16.37 -12.11
C VAL A 156 4.82 15.72 -13.14
N GLY A 157 4.69 14.42 -13.36
CA GLY A 157 5.50 13.67 -14.32
C GLY A 157 5.68 12.20 -13.96
N GLU A 158 6.16 11.43 -14.93
CA GLU A 158 6.31 9.98 -14.81
C GLU A 158 7.42 9.58 -13.81
N ILE A 159 7.12 8.64 -12.94
CA ILE A 159 8.10 8.07 -11.98
C ILE A 159 8.81 6.85 -12.58
N GLY A 160 8.09 5.99 -13.26
CA GLY A 160 8.55 4.66 -13.69
C GLY A 160 8.54 3.63 -12.55
N LEU A 161 7.88 2.49 -12.76
CA LEU A 161 7.71 1.46 -11.74
C LEU A 161 9.05 0.89 -11.25
N GLY A 162 10.02 0.69 -12.17
CA GLY A 162 11.34 0.17 -11.81
C GLY A 162 12.10 1.09 -10.86
N LYS A 163 12.06 2.40 -11.08
CA LYS A 163 12.65 3.42 -10.20
C LYS A 163 11.94 3.43 -8.84
N PHE A 164 10.61 3.37 -8.85
CA PHE A 164 9.80 3.31 -7.64
C PHE A 164 10.21 2.11 -6.77
N MET A 165 10.12 0.90 -7.32
CA MET A 165 10.44 -0.33 -6.59
C MET A 165 11.93 -0.44 -6.24
N GLY A 166 12.81 0.13 -7.06
CA GLY A 166 14.26 0.18 -6.82
C GLY A 166 14.62 0.89 -5.50
N LEU A 167 13.81 1.86 -5.07
CA LEU A 167 13.98 2.53 -3.77
C LEU A 167 13.09 1.93 -2.67
N THR A 168 11.84 1.60 -2.97
CA THR A 168 10.87 1.19 -1.95
C THR A 168 11.10 -0.24 -1.44
N VAL A 169 11.57 -1.17 -2.28
CA VAL A 169 11.90 -2.55 -1.84
C VAL A 169 13.04 -2.55 -0.82
N PRO A 170 14.22 -1.96 -1.10
CA PRO A 170 15.27 -1.83 -0.07
C PRO A 170 14.78 -1.05 1.16
N GLY A 171 14.00 0.02 0.95
CA GLY A 171 13.43 0.82 2.03
C GLY A 171 12.56 -0.01 2.98
N ALA A 172 11.71 -0.85 2.45
CA ALA A 172 10.85 -1.73 3.24
C ALA A 172 11.66 -2.76 4.03
N LEU A 173 12.61 -3.44 3.37
CA LEU A 173 13.46 -4.43 4.01
C LEU A 173 14.31 -3.81 5.13
N LEU A 174 14.93 -2.65 4.87
CA LEU A 174 15.74 -1.93 5.85
C LEU A 174 14.89 -1.41 7.02
N SER A 175 13.68 -0.92 6.75
CA SER A 175 12.77 -0.43 7.79
C SER A 175 12.37 -1.53 8.77
N MET A 176 11.96 -2.70 8.26
CA MET A 176 11.60 -3.82 9.12
C MET A 176 12.80 -4.49 9.76
N GLY A 177 13.97 -4.50 9.10
CA GLY A 177 15.25 -4.88 9.69
C GLY A 177 15.65 -3.96 10.84
N GLY A 178 15.50 -2.64 10.66
CA GLY A 178 15.72 -1.63 11.69
C GLY A 178 14.77 -1.79 12.88
N TYR A 179 13.51 -2.12 12.63
CA TYR A 179 12.55 -2.39 13.70
C TYR A 179 12.91 -3.65 14.49
N LEU A 180 13.34 -4.72 13.81
CA LEU A 180 13.86 -5.92 14.47
C LEU A 180 15.13 -5.63 15.29
N LEU A 181 16.05 -4.82 14.77
CA LEU A 181 17.23 -4.37 15.52
C LEU A 181 16.84 -3.57 16.77
N TYR A 182 15.84 -2.69 16.66
CA TYR A 182 15.29 -2.00 17.83
C TYR A 182 14.77 -3.00 18.86
N GLN A 183 13.97 -4.00 18.46
CA GLN A 183 13.47 -5.03 19.37
C GLN A 183 14.59 -5.77 20.07
N ALA A 184 15.63 -6.19 19.32
CA ALA A 184 16.72 -7.00 19.83
C ALA A 184 17.72 -6.20 20.71
N LYS A 185 18.11 -5.00 20.29
CA LYS A 185 19.24 -4.26 20.89
C LYS A 185 18.80 -3.17 21.86
N ILE A 186 17.74 -2.43 21.55
CA ILE A 186 17.29 -1.29 22.36
C ILE A 186 16.21 -1.73 23.35
N LEU A 187 15.16 -2.39 22.86
CA LEU A 187 14.09 -2.91 23.71
C LEU A 187 14.54 -4.10 24.57
N LYS A 188 15.56 -4.83 24.08
CA LYS A 188 16.10 -6.06 24.70
C LYS A 188 14.99 -7.09 24.94
N ALA A 189 14.14 -7.29 23.92
CA ALA A 189 13.12 -8.33 23.92
C ALA A 189 13.78 -9.71 23.94
N ASP A 190 13.16 -10.67 24.62
CA ASP A 190 13.69 -12.02 24.72
C ASP A 190 13.30 -12.87 23.49
N PHE A 191 14.27 -13.18 22.66
CA PHE A 191 14.11 -14.04 21.48
C PHE A 191 14.53 -15.49 21.75
N SER A 192 15.00 -15.83 22.96
CA SER A 192 15.65 -17.13 23.22
C SER A 192 14.73 -18.31 23.00
N ARG A 193 13.47 -18.22 23.46
CA ARG A 193 12.48 -19.29 23.35
C ARG A 193 12.07 -19.60 21.90
N ILE A 194 12.12 -18.62 21.00
CA ILE A 194 11.84 -18.85 19.56
C ILE A 194 12.83 -19.85 18.94
N ALA A 195 14.07 -19.92 19.44
CA ALA A 195 15.06 -20.87 18.93
C ALA A 195 14.65 -22.35 19.10
N THR A 196 13.77 -22.64 20.07
CA THR A 196 13.26 -24.00 20.35
C THR A 196 11.96 -24.32 19.61
N PHE A 197 11.37 -23.34 18.91
CA PHE A 197 10.08 -23.51 18.22
C PHE A 197 10.22 -24.42 17.00
N ASP A 198 9.37 -25.46 16.94
CA ASP A 198 9.25 -26.29 15.74
C ASP A 198 8.39 -25.61 14.68
N VAL A 199 9.06 -24.93 13.73
CA VAL A 199 8.40 -24.22 12.64
C VAL A 199 7.58 -25.13 11.72
N THR A 200 7.85 -26.44 11.71
CA THR A 200 7.11 -27.39 10.85
C THR A 200 5.68 -27.59 11.31
N SER A 201 5.38 -27.30 12.58
CA SER A 201 4.01 -27.31 13.13
C SER A 201 3.09 -26.27 12.46
N LEU A 202 3.65 -25.24 11.83
CA LEU A 202 2.89 -24.23 11.07
C LEU A 202 2.55 -24.68 9.64
N SER A 203 3.06 -25.85 9.20
CA SER A 203 2.84 -26.31 7.83
C SER A 203 1.35 -26.55 7.56
N ASN A 204 0.94 -26.29 6.30
CA ASN A 204 -0.40 -26.65 5.87
C ASN A 204 -0.57 -28.18 5.92
N SER A 205 -1.66 -28.65 6.52
CA SER A 205 -2.03 -30.06 6.53
C SER A 205 -2.34 -30.58 5.12
N ASP A 206 -2.95 -29.74 4.30
CA ASP A 206 -3.41 -30.08 2.98
C ASP A 206 -2.64 -29.34 1.88
N LYS A 207 -2.58 -29.96 0.70
CA LYS A 207 -2.04 -29.30 -0.50
C LYS A 207 -3.08 -28.34 -1.08
N MET A 208 -2.62 -27.29 -1.77
CA MET A 208 -3.50 -26.42 -2.54
C MET A 208 -4.42 -27.24 -3.43
N ASP A 209 -5.71 -26.90 -3.39
CA ASP A 209 -6.71 -27.48 -4.29
C ASP A 209 -6.56 -26.95 -5.74
N SER A 210 -7.34 -27.51 -6.67
CA SER A 210 -7.29 -27.12 -8.08
C SER A 210 -7.72 -25.68 -8.30
N ARG A 211 -8.68 -25.16 -7.51
CA ARG A 211 -9.16 -23.79 -7.58
C ARG A 211 -8.05 -22.81 -7.13
N GLN A 212 -7.48 -23.07 -5.98
CA GLN A 212 -6.39 -22.26 -5.41
C GLN A 212 -5.18 -22.18 -6.36
N LYS A 213 -4.78 -23.30 -6.97
CA LYS A 213 -3.68 -23.34 -7.95
C LYS A 213 -3.98 -22.49 -9.18
N LYS A 214 -5.21 -22.61 -9.74
CA LYS A 214 -5.62 -21.80 -10.90
C LYS A 214 -5.64 -20.31 -10.57
N LEU A 215 -6.16 -19.93 -9.39
CA LEU A 215 -6.17 -18.55 -8.94
C LEU A 215 -4.77 -17.99 -8.76
N LEU A 216 -3.88 -18.76 -8.12
CA LEU A 216 -2.48 -18.37 -7.95
C LEU A 216 -1.78 -18.14 -9.30
N TRP A 217 -1.92 -19.09 -10.23
CA TRP A 217 -1.33 -18.94 -11.58
C TRP A 217 -1.92 -17.76 -12.35
N THR A 218 -3.23 -17.54 -12.25
CA THR A 218 -3.86 -16.35 -12.86
C THR A 218 -3.25 -15.07 -12.30
N ALA A 219 -3.11 -14.97 -11.00
CA ALA A 219 -2.51 -13.80 -10.38
C ALA A 219 -1.05 -13.62 -10.82
N VAL A 220 -0.25 -14.69 -10.82
CA VAL A 220 1.15 -14.65 -11.29
C VAL A 220 1.23 -14.13 -12.73
N VAL A 221 0.39 -14.63 -13.62
CA VAL A 221 0.35 -14.19 -15.03
C VAL A 221 -0.09 -12.74 -15.15
N VAL A 222 -1.16 -12.34 -14.46
CA VAL A 222 -1.65 -10.95 -14.49
C VAL A 222 -0.57 -9.99 -13.99
N PHE A 223 0.02 -10.26 -12.81
CA PHE A 223 1.06 -9.41 -12.27
C PHE A 223 2.32 -9.38 -13.13
N PHE A 224 2.71 -10.52 -13.72
CA PHE A 224 3.81 -10.55 -14.67
C PHE A 224 3.58 -9.57 -15.83
N PHE A 225 2.41 -9.59 -16.46
CA PHE A 225 2.11 -8.66 -17.55
C PHE A 225 1.93 -7.21 -17.09
N VAL A 226 1.39 -6.97 -15.91
CA VAL A 226 1.33 -5.63 -15.30
C VAL A 226 2.74 -5.08 -15.09
N PHE A 227 3.66 -5.86 -14.52
CA PHE A 227 5.06 -5.44 -14.38
C PHE A 227 5.75 -5.29 -15.74
N LEU A 228 5.52 -6.22 -16.65
CA LEU A 228 6.07 -6.12 -18.01
C LEU A 228 5.61 -4.84 -18.70
N SER A 229 4.32 -4.48 -18.61
CA SER A 229 3.79 -3.25 -19.22
C SER A 229 4.46 -1.98 -18.69
N ALA A 230 4.85 -1.99 -17.41
CA ALA A 230 5.48 -0.84 -16.76
C ALA A 230 7.02 -0.79 -16.92
N LEU A 231 7.65 -1.93 -17.17
CA LEU A 231 9.11 -2.03 -17.32
C LEU A 231 9.57 -2.05 -18.79
N LEU A 232 8.64 -2.25 -19.72
CA LEU A 232 8.96 -2.39 -21.14
C LEU A 232 9.47 -1.05 -21.70
N PRO A 233 10.65 -1.03 -22.36
CA PRO A 233 11.17 0.19 -22.99
C PRO A 233 10.23 0.74 -24.07
N LYS A 234 10.07 2.06 -24.15
CA LYS A 234 9.24 2.73 -25.17
C LYS A 234 9.68 2.39 -26.61
N SER A 235 10.96 2.00 -26.78
CA SER A 235 11.53 1.54 -28.08
C SER A 235 11.16 0.11 -28.46
N SER A 236 10.57 -0.67 -27.57
CA SER A 236 10.19 -2.07 -27.85
C SER A 236 9.00 -2.12 -28.82
N ALA A 237 9.05 -3.04 -29.79
CA ALA A 237 7.94 -3.32 -30.70
C ALA A 237 6.66 -3.77 -29.98
N LEU A 238 6.77 -4.33 -28.79
CA LEU A 238 5.64 -4.76 -27.97
C LEU A 238 5.04 -3.65 -27.11
N TYR A 239 5.74 -2.52 -26.96
CA TYR A 239 5.29 -1.41 -26.12
C TYR A 239 3.89 -0.88 -26.49
N PRO A 240 3.57 -0.61 -27.79
CA PRO A 240 2.25 -0.12 -28.17
C PRO A 240 1.11 -1.08 -27.81
N LEU A 241 1.36 -2.39 -27.88
CA LEU A 241 0.35 -3.40 -27.55
C LEU A 241 0.20 -3.58 -26.05
N ILE A 242 1.30 -3.82 -25.34
CA ILE A 242 1.30 -4.23 -23.93
C ILE A 242 1.13 -3.03 -23.01
N ALA A 243 1.86 -1.93 -23.23
CA ALA A 243 1.83 -0.79 -22.33
C ALA A 243 0.75 0.25 -22.67
N THR A 244 0.37 0.38 -23.95
CA THR A 244 -0.57 1.43 -24.38
C THR A 244 -1.97 0.89 -24.62
N LYS A 245 -2.14 -0.15 -25.48
CA LYS A 245 -3.46 -0.67 -25.84
C LYS A 245 -4.10 -1.48 -24.74
N ILE A 246 -3.38 -2.45 -24.18
CA ILE A 246 -3.91 -3.30 -23.09
C ILE A 246 -3.72 -2.59 -21.76
N SER A 247 -2.52 -2.12 -21.48
CA SER A 247 -2.11 -1.49 -20.22
C SER A 247 -2.30 -2.36 -18.98
N ALA A 248 -1.89 -1.89 -17.82
CA ALA A 248 -2.13 -2.58 -16.55
C ALA A 248 -3.64 -2.79 -16.27
N ALA A 249 -4.48 -1.81 -16.64
CA ALA A 249 -5.92 -1.89 -16.45
C ALA A 249 -6.53 -3.05 -17.25
N GLY A 250 -6.11 -3.22 -18.50
CA GLY A 250 -6.57 -4.32 -19.35
C GLY A 250 -6.12 -5.69 -18.85
N PHE A 251 -4.90 -5.83 -18.34
CA PHE A 251 -4.45 -7.11 -17.78
C PHE A 251 -5.21 -7.50 -16.51
N PHE A 252 -5.51 -6.55 -15.62
CA PHE A 252 -6.40 -6.82 -14.48
C PHE A 252 -7.81 -7.20 -14.94
N ALA A 253 -8.35 -6.52 -15.96
CA ALA A 253 -9.68 -6.82 -16.49
C ALA A 253 -9.73 -8.21 -17.17
N LEU A 254 -8.72 -8.56 -17.96
CA LEU A 254 -8.60 -9.90 -18.56
C LEU A 254 -8.47 -10.99 -17.49
N GLY A 255 -7.67 -10.74 -16.43
CA GLY A 255 -7.57 -11.64 -15.30
C GLY A 255 -8.90 -11.82 -14.55
N ALA A 256 -9.61 -10.74 -14.28
CA ALA A 256 -10.93 -10.76 -13.66
C ALA A 256 -11.96 -11.50 -14.51
N ALA A 257 -11.95 -11.28 -15.82
CA ALA A 257 -12.81 -12.01 -16.77
C ALA A 257 -12.46 -13.50 -16.80
N TYR A 258 -11.17 -13.83 -16.86
CA TYR A 258 -10.73 -15.23 -16.87
C TYR A 258 -11.18 -15.98 -15.60
N VAL A 259 -10.99 -15.42 -14.39
CA VAL A 259 -11.41 -16.12 -13.16
C VAL A 259 -12.94 -16.28 -13.08
N GLY A 260 -13.71 -15.40 -13.71
CA GLY A 260 -15.16 -15.53 -13.79
C GLY A 260 -15.63 -16.58 -14.82
N LEU A 261 -14.95 -16.67 -15.96
CA LEU A 261 -15.30 -17.56 -17.07
C LEU A 261 -14.70 -18.97 -16.94
N ALA A 262 -13.52 -19.08 -16.29
CA ALA A 262 -12.87 -20.35 -16.10
C ALA A 262 -13.64 -21.26 -15.16
N ALA A 263 -13.64 -22.56 -15.47
CA ALA A 263 -14.34 -23.57 -14.69
C ALA A 263 -13.37 -24.35 -13.76
N THR A 264 -13.95 -24.85 -12.69
CA THR A 264 -13.33 -25.78 -11.75
C THR A 264 -14.23 -27.01 -11.55
N ASN A 265 -13.76 -28.02 -10.79
CA ASN A 265 -14.52 -29.22 -10.48
C ASN A 265 -15.08 -29.94 -11.74
N GLY A 266 -14.24 -30.12 -12.77
CA GLY A 266 -14.64 -30.80 -14.00
C GLY A 266 -15.66 -30.02 -14.85
N GLY A 267 -15.68 -28.68 -14.74
CA GLY A 267 -16.58 -27.82 -15.53
C GLY A 267 -17.92 -27.51 -14.85
N LYS A 268 -18.15 -28.00 -13.64
CA LYS A 268 -19.46 -27.85 -12.94
C LYS A 268 -19.62 -26.50 -12.24
N GLU A 269 -18.52 -25.79 -11.95
CA GLU A 269 -18.55 -24.52 -11.21
C GLU A 269 -17.62 -23.51 -11.87
N SER A 270 -17.97 -22.23 -11.82
CA SER A 270 -17.04 -21.15 -12.16
C SER A 270 -15.89 -21.10 -11.14
N LEU A 271 -14.72 -20.71 -11.59
CA LEU A 271 -13.54 -20.59 -10.72
C LEU A 271 -13.81 -19.57 -9.61
N VAL A 272 -14.46 -18.45 -9.96
CA VAL A 272 -14.86 -17.38 -9.03
C VAL A 272 -16.31 -17.01 -9.25
N SER A 273 -17.11 -16.95 -8.19
CA SER A 273 -18.44 -16.35 -8.22
C SER A 273 -18.31 -14.84 -8.10
N PHE A 274 -18.68 -14.10 -9.15
CA PHE A 274 -18.56 -12.64 -9.17
C PHE A 274 -19.27 -11.98 -7.98
N SER A 275 -20.54 -12.34 -7.72
CA SER A 275 -21.31 -11.74 -6.63
C SER A 275 -20.68 -11.93 -5.26
N LYS A 276 -20.11 -13.12 -5.00
CA LYS A 276 -19.46 -13.41 -3.72
C LYS A 276 -18.15 -12.62 -3.56
N VAL A 277 -17.29 -12.65 -4.57
CA VAL A 277 -15.98 -11.97 -4.49
C VAL A 277 -16.13 -10.47 -4.61
N ALA A 278 -16.98 -9.96 -5.51
CA ALA A 278 -17.21 -8.52 -5.61
C ALA A 278 -17.84 -7.95 -4.34
N GLY A 279 -18.81 -8.65 -3.74
CA GLY A 279 -19.43 -8.23 -2.48
C GLY A 279 -18.47 -8.27 -1.27
N ALA A 280 -17.56 -9.25 -1.23
CA ALA A 280 -16.64 -9.41 -0.11
C ALA A 280 -15.34 -8.61 -0.24
N CYS A 281 -14.87 -8.37 -1.46
CA CYS A 281 -13.50 -7.87 -1.69
C CYS A 281 -13.44 -6.47 -2.31
N ILE A 282 -14.46 -6.04 -3.07
CA ILE A 282 -14.49 -4.67 -3.61
C ILE A 282 -14.79 -3.69 -2.48
N GLN A 283 -13.84 -2.81 -2.21
CA GLN A 283 -13.99 -1.76 -1.22
C GLN A 283 -14.62 -0.53 -1.88
N TRP A 284 -15.95 -0.51 -2.01
CA TRP A 284 -16.71 0.58 -2.62
C TRP A 284 -16.39 1.96 -2.06
N PRO A 285 -16.25 2.16 -0.72
CA PRO A 285 -15.85 3.45 -0.18
C PRO A 285 -14.51 3.94 -0.74
N VAL A 286 -13.55 3.03 -0.95
CA VAL A 286 -12.23 3.36 -1.53
C VAL A 286 -12.36 3.71 -3.01
N LEU A 287 -13.16 2.99 -3.78
CA LEU A 287 -13.37 3.32 -5.21
C LEU A 287 -14.03 4.68 -5.39
N LEU A 288 -15.05 5.00 -4.59
CA LEU A 288 -15.69 6.31 -4.58
C LEU A 288 -14.70 7.41 -4.21
N MET A 289 -13.84 7.17 -3.22
CA MET A 289 -12.81 8.12 -2.82
C MET A 289 -11.77 8.33 -3.92
N ILE A 290 -11.29 7.28 -4.58
CA ILE A 290 -10.38 7.40 -5.73
C ILE A 290 -11.02 8.24 -6.83
N GLY A 291 -12.28 7.92 -7.19
CA GLY A 291 -13.00 8.65 -8.22
C GLY A 291 -13.19 10.13 -7.89
N SER A 292 -13.64 10.45 -6.67
CA SER A 292 -13.79 11.85 -6.22
C SER A 292 -12.45 12.59 -6.23
N THR A 293 -11.39 11.90 -5.82
CA THR A 293 -10.02 12.41 -5.83
C THR A 293 -9.57 12.83 -7.23
N MET A 294 -9.81 11.99 -8.25
CA MET A 294 -9.42 12.33 -9.63
C MET A 294 -10.11 13.60 -10.13
N VAL A 295 -11.42 13.72 -9.90
CA VAL A 295 -12.16 14.91 -10.34
C VAL A 295 -11.78 16.16 -9.55
N VAL A 296 -11.60 16.05 -8.23
CA VAL A 296 -11.15 17.18 -7.39
C VAL A 296 -9.74 17.61 -7.79
N ALA A 297 -8.82 16.68 -8.04
CA ALA A 297 -7.47 17.02 -8.49
C ALA A 297 -7.50 17.74 -9.85
N SER A 298 -8.35 17.29 -10.77
CA SER A 298 -8.57 18.00 -12.05
C SER A 298 -9.09 19.42 -11.83
N ALA A 299 -10.02 19.63 -10.90
CA ALA A 299 -10.49 20.97 -10.56
C ALA A 299 -9.42 21.85 -9.91
N LEU A 300 -8.60 21.26 -9.02
CA LEU A 300 -7.50 22.00 -8.37
C LEU A 300 -6.45 22.50 -9.37
N THR A 301 -6.14 21.70 -10.40
CA THR A 301 -5.08 22.01 -11.38
C THR A 301 -5.58 22.74 -12.62
N ASN A 302 -6.89 22.87 -12.78
CA ASN A 302 -7.46 23.62 -13.90
C ASN A 302 -7.20 25.12 -13.73
N GLU A 303 -6.54 25.73 -14.71
CA GLU A 303 -6.19 27.15 -14.69
C GLU A 303 -7.41 28.09 -14.50
N THR A 304 -8.58 27.66 -15.01
CA THR A 304 -9.81 28.48 -14.92
C THR A 304 -10.33 28.64 -13.49
N THR A 305 -9.93 27.74 -12.56
CA THR A 305 -10.36 27.83 -11.16
C THR A 305 -9.54 28.84 -10.35
N GLY A 306 -8.35 29.20 -10.79
CA GLY A 306 -7.42 30.09 -10.09
C GLY A 306 -6.82 29.51 -8.80
N ILE A 307 -7.19 28.27 -8.42
CA ILE A 307 -6.76 27.66 -7.14
C ILE A 307 -5.26 27.47 -7.10
N MET A 308 -4.65 26.96 -8.18
CA MET A 308 -3.20 26.75 -8.23
C MET A 308 -2.43 28.09 -8.24
N ALA A 309 -2.98 29.13 -8.87
CA ALA A 309 -2.40 30.47 -8.80
C ALA A 309 -2.40 31.00 -7.36
N PHE A 310 -3.53 30.88 -6.65
CA PHE A 310 -3.65 31.24 -5.24
C PHE A 310 -2.67 30.48 -4.34
N ILE A 311 -2.58 29.14 -4.49
CA ILE A 311 -1.64 28.31 -3.74
C ILE A 311 -0.19 28.73 -4.02
N SER A 312 0.16 28.92 -5.31
CA SER A 312 1.51 29.31 -5.71
C SER A 312 1.89 30.67 -5.15
N GLU A 313 1.01 31.63 -5.19
CA GLU A 313 1.23 32.97 -4.64
C GLU A 313 1.49 32.94 -3.14
N ASN A 314 0.62 32.27 -2.38
CA ASN A 314 0.71 32.22 -0.92
C ASN A 314 1.86 31.34 -0.39
N LEU A 315 2.25 30.32 -1.12
CA LEU A 315 3.37 29.44 -0.73
C LEU A 315 4.72 29.86 -1.36
N SER A 316 4.71 30.77 -2.34
CA SER A 316 5.94 31.20 -3.01
C SER A 316 7.01 31.70 -2.04
N GLY A 317 6.62 32.41 -0.98
CA GLY A 317 7.52 32.90 0.06
C GLY A 317 8.25 31.78 0.82
N VAL A 318 7.63 30.61 0.97
CA VAL A 318 8.25 29.44 1.64
C VAL A 318 9.35 28.83 0.76
N PHE A 319 9.16 28.84 -0.57
CA PHE A 319 10.05 28.20 -1.53
C PHE A 319 10.98 29.20 -2.24
N ALA A 320 10.76 30.51 -2.10
CA ALA A 320 11.56 31.55 -2.75
C ALA A 320 13.04 31.43 -2.40
N GLY A 321 13.90 31.36 -3.43
CA GLY A 321 15.35 31.22 -3.26
C GLY A 321 15.82 29.87 -2.68
N LYS A 322 14.92 28.90 -2.54
CA LYS A 322 15.26 27.55 -2.07
C LYS A 322 15.55 26.62 -3.25
N GLY A 323 16.51 25.72 -3.07
CA GLY A 323 16.85 24.71 -4.06
C GLY A 323 16.04 23.41 -3.91
N SER A 324 16.27 22.47 -4.84
CA SER A 324 15.61 21.16 -4.89
C SER A 324 15.71 20.36 -3.59
N TRP A 325 16.80 20.44 -2.87
CA TRP A 325 16.98 19.78 -1.58
C TRP A 325 16.01 20.28 -0.52
N PHE A 326 15.67 21.56 -0.53
CA PHE A 326 14.67 22.11 0.38
C PHE A 326 13.29 21.50 0.10
N VAL A 327 12.90 21.41 -1.18
CA VAL A 327 11.61 20.80 -1.58
C VAL A 327 11.56 19.36 -1.13
N LEU A 328 12.65 18.60 -1.31
CA LEU A 328 12.73 17.20 -0.88
C LEU A 328 12.56 17.06 0.64
N ILE A 329 13.34 17.81 1.42
CA ILE A 329 13.27 17.75 2.89
C ILE A 329 11.91 18.24 3.40
N PHE A 330 11.40 19.34 2.86
CA PHE A 330 10.07 19.85 3.20
C PHE A 330 9.00 18.78 2.95
N THR A 331 9.04 18.15 1.77
CA THR A 331 8.12 17.09 1.41
C THR A 331 8.20 15.93 2.39
N MET A 332 9.41 15.45 2.72
CA MET A 332 9.60 14.36 3.68
C MET A 332 8.97 14.67 5.04
N VAL A 333 9.25 15.86 5.58
CA VAL A 333 8.78 16.25 6.90
C VAL A 333 7.26 16.48 6.91
N ILE A 334 6.76 17.30 5.99
CA ILE A 334 5.33 17.69 6.00
C ILE A 334 4.41 16.51 5.70
N VAL A 335 4.77 15.66 4.73
CA VAL A 335 3.98 14.46 4.41
C VAL A 335 3.98 13.50 5.58
N SER A 336 5.12 13.28 6.23
CA SER A 336 5.20 12.41 7.42
C SER A 336 4.35 12.89 8.59
N ILE A 337 4.27 14.18 8.82
CA ILE A 337 3.43 14.76 9.87
C ILE A 337 1.96 14.63 9.50
N LEU A 338 1.59 15.11 8.31
CA LEU A 338 0.20 15.18 7.89
C LEU A 338 -0.45 13.79 7.74
N THR A 339 0.27 12.80 7.19
CA THR A 339 -0.26 11.44 7.03
C THR A 339 -0.55 10.75 8.35
N ASN A 340 0.13 11.14 9.43
CA ASN A 340 -0.15 10.63 10.77
C ASN A 340 -1.30 11.38 11.47
N ALA A 341 -1.69 12.53 10.97
CA ALA A 341 -2.80 13.32 11.52
C ALA A 341 -4.12 13.10 10.75
N ALA A 342 -4.05 12.69 9.47
CA ALA A 342 -5.21 12.56 8.59
C ALA A 342 -5.07 11.36 7.65
N SER A 343 -6.14 11.08 6.87
CA SER A 343 -6.17 9.96 5.92
C SER A 343 -5.02 10.04 4.89
N ASN A 344 -4.28 8.95 4.77
CA ASN A 344 -3.17 8.79 3.82
C ASN A 344 -3.55 9.22 2.39
N ILE A 345 -4.72 8.80 1.92
CA ILE A 345 -5.16 9.10 0.55
C ILE A 345 -5.46 10.59 0.40
N ALA A 346 -6.16 11.18 1.36
CA ALA A 346 -6.47 12.61 1.33
C ALA A 346 -5.20 13.46 1.31
N ILE A 347 -4.20 13.11 2.13
CA ILE A 347 -2.91 13.82 2.14
C ILE A 347 -2.17 13.65 0.82
N GLY A 348 -2.07 12.41 0.29
CA GLY A 348 -1.41 12.18 -1.01
C GLY A 348 -2.05 12.95 -2.14
N THR A 349 -3.38 12.94 -2.20
CA THR A 349 -4.14 13.66 -3.22
C THR A 349 -3.95 15.18 -3.15
N ALA A 350 -3.94 15.74 -1.95
CA ALA A 350 -3.75 17.18 -1.77
C ALA A 350 -2.29 17.61 -2.02
N MET A 351 -1.32 16.83 -1.50
CA MET A 351 0.09 17.23 -1.58
C MET A 351 0.66 17.16 -3.00
N ILE A 352 0.21 16.21 -3.83
CA ILE A 352 0.74 16.08 -5.20
C ILE A 352 0.54 17.37 -6.02
N PRO A 353 -0.69 17.88 -6.21
CA PRO A 353 -0.87 19.13 -6.96
C PRO A 353 -0.26 20.35 -6.26
N ILE A 354 -0.25 20.42 -4.91
CA ILE A 354 0.35 21.52 -4.17
C ILE A 354 1.87 21.59 -4.42
N LEU A 355 2.56 20.46 -4.50
CA LEU A 355 4.01 20.41 -4.72
C LEU A 355 4.40 20.64 -6.20
N ALA A 356 3.51 20.38 -7.14
CA ALA A 356 3.80 20.41 -8.58
C ALA A 356 4.51 21.70 -9.04
N PRO A 357 4.02 22.93 -8.76
CA PRO A 357 4.67 24.17 -9.19
C PRO A 357 6.04 24.37 -8.55
N PHE A 358 6.25 23.91 -7.31
CA PHE A 358 7.53 24.07 -6.62
C PHE A 358 8.58 23.05 -7.09
N ILE A 359 8.14 21.83 -7.46
CA ILE A 359 9.01 20.86 -8.12
C ILE A 359 9.53 21.42 -9.45
N ALA A 360 8.64 22.00 -10.25
CA ALA A 360 8.99 22.60 -11.54
C ALA A 360 9.92 23.80 -11.39
N SER A 361 9.60 24.75 -10.49
CA SER A 361 10.36 26.01 -10.33
C SER A 361 11.74 25.82 -9.73
N THR A 362 11.97 24.78 -8.93
CA THR A 362 13.26 24.52 -8.27
C THR A 362 14.14 23.52 -9.01
N GLY A 363 13.68 22.97 -10.14
CA GLY A 363 14.37 21.90 -10.86
C GLY A 363 14.56 20.63 -10.03
N SER A 364 13.60 20.34 -9.14
CA SER A 364 13.63 19.15 -8.29
C SER A 364 13.54 17.86 -9.12
N ASN A 365 14.17 16.80 -8.63
CA ASN A 365 14.10 15.48 -9.26
C ASN A 365 12.68 14.91 -9.17
N VAL A 366 11.95 14.96 -10.30
CA VAL A 366 10.54 14.57 -10.40
C VAL A 366 10.31 13.12 -9.92
N PRO A 367 11.02 12.09 -10.40
CA PRO A 367 10.85 10.73 -9.91
C PRO A 367 11.06 10.60 -8.40
N THR A 368 12.10 11.21 -7.86
CA THR A 368 12.43 11.08 -6.43
C THR A 368 11.37 11.68 -5.54
N ILE A 369 10.90 12.91 -5.84
CA ILE A 369 9.83 13.52 -5.03
C ILE A 369 8.58 12.67 -5.07
N GLY A 370 8.18 12.14 -6.24
CA GLY A 370 7.01 11.28 -6.38
C GLY A 370 7.13 9.98 -5.59
N ILE A 371 8.30 9.33 -5.63
CA ILE A 371 8.55 8.12 -4.85
C ILE A 371 8.42 8.42 -3.35
N ILE A 372 9.05 9.50 -2.88
CA ILE A 372 9.06 9.89 -1.47
C ILE A 372 7.64 10.27 -0.99
N VAL A 373 6.88 11.05 -1.78
CA VAL A 373 5.48 11.38 -1.44
C VAL A 373 4.65 10.11 -1.29
N ILE A 374 4.64 9.25 -2.32
CA ILE A 374 3.81 8.05 -2.34
C ILE A 374 4.27 7.04 -1.26
N TRP A 375 5.57 6.93 -1.02
CA TRP A 375 6.11 6.11 0.06
C TRP A 375 5.67 6.60 1.43
N LEU A 376 5.92 7.88 1.76
CA LEU A 376 5.67 8.42 3.10
C LEU A 376 4.18 8.61 3.40
N VAL A 377 3.36 8.94 2.40
CA VAL A 377 1.90 9.00 2.58
C VAL A 377 1.33 7.68 3.10
N ASN A 378 1.92 6.55 2.71
CA ASN A 378 1.52 5.25 3.24
C ASN A 378 1.83 5.07 4.73
N MET A 379 2.72 5.85 5.30
CA MET A 379 3.27 5.66 6.65
C MET A 379 2.45 6.38 7.74
N GLY A 380 1.13 6.37 7.61
CA GLY A 380 0.23 6.76 8.69
C GLY A 380 0.19 5.65 9.76
N LEU A 381 1.12 5.69 10.71
CA LEU A 381 1.43 4.60 11.64
C LEU A 381 1.13 4.93 13.11
N ILE A 382 0.91 6.21 13.46
CA ILE A 382 0.87 6.65 14.84
C ILE A 382 -0.58 6.72 15.34
N LEU A 383 -1.42 7.50 14.68
CA LEU A 383 -2.79 7.70 15.13
C LEU A 383 -3.76 6.70 14.50
N PRO A 384 -4.72 6.16 15.25
CA PRO A 384 -5.69 5.19 14.75
C PRO A 384 -6.52 5.69 13.55
N GLY A 385 -6.73 7.01 13.46
CA GLY A 385 -7.45 7.66 12.36
C GLY A 385 -6.61 7.84 11.09
N ALA A 386 -5.29 7.65 11.15
CA ALA A 386 -4.42 7.81 9.99
C ALA A 386 -4.59 6.69 8.97
N SER A 387 -4.68 5.44 9.45
CA SER A 387 -4.91 4.29 8.58
C SER A 387 -5.67 3.18 9.31
N ALA A 388 -6.50 2.43 8.58
CA ALA A 388 -7.27 1.33 9.13
C ALA A 388 -6.41 0.21 9.78
N PRO A 389 -5.24 -0.18 9.23
CA PRO A 389 -4.34 -1.13 9.90
C PRO A 389 -3.90 -0.69 11.28
N VAL A 390 -3.57 0.59 11.43
CA VAL A 390 -3.11 1.15 12.71
C VAL A 390 -4.26 1.29 13.70
N GLY A 391 -5.48 1.52 13.21
CA GLY A 391 -6.69 1.51 14.03
C GLY A 391 -6.96 0.19 14.75
N LEU A 392 -6.45 -0.94 14.23
CA LEU A 392 -6.58 -2.25 14.87
C LEU A 392 -5.62 -2.45 16.05
N ILE A 393 -4.47 -1.75 16.07
CA ILE A 393 -3.40 -1.99 17.06
C ILE A 393 -3.89 -1.79 18.50
N PRO A 394 -4.56 -0.68 18.86
CA PRO A 394 -5.03 -0.48 20.23
C PRO A 394 -6.11 -1.46 20.70
N GLY A 395 -6.79 -2.12 19.75
CA GLY A 395 -7.80 -3.14 20.03
C GLY A 395 -7.23 -4.52 20.35
N ASN A 396 -5.93 -4.75 20.21
CA ASN A 396 -5.32 -6.02 20.55
C ASN A 396 -5.14 -6.17 22.07
N GLU A 397 -5.68 -7.24 22.65
CA GLU A 397 -5.70 -7.49 24.10
C GLU A 397 -4.30 -7.61 24.74
N ALA A 398 -3.28 -7.95 23.94
CA ALA A 398 -1.91 -8.03 24.42
C ALA A 398 -1.28 -6.65 24.64
N LEU A 399 -1.82 -5.60 24.06
CA LEU A 399 -1.24 -4.26 24.09
C LEU A 399 -1.93 -3.36 25.10
N THR A 400 -1.16 -2.49 25.74
CA THR A 400 -1.67 -1.27 26.33
C THR A 400 -1.65 -0.15 25.29
N SER A 401 -2.53 0.85 25.42
CA SER A 401 -2.51 2.02 24.53
C SER A 401 -1.13 2.70 24.49
N LYS A 402 -0.44 2.75 25.63
CA LYS A 402 0.92 3.32 25.73
C LYS A 402 1.94 2.54 24.90
N GLU A 403 1.89 1.22 24.91
CA GLU A 403 2.77 0.35 24.09
C GLU A 403 2.44 0.47 22.62
N ALA A 404 1.15 0.46 22.27
CA ALA A 404 0.70 0.66 20.89
C ALA A 404 1.29 1.94 20.30
N TYR A 405 1.11 3.09 20.96
CA TYR A 405 1.67 4.36 20.49
C TYR A 405 3.20 4.37 20.50
N LYS A 406 3.83 3.87 21.56
CA LYS A 406 5.29 3.82 21.68
C LYS A 406 5.93 3.09 20.52
N TYR A 407 5.47 1.86 20.23
CA TYR A 407 6.08 1.05 19.17
C TYR A 407 5.74 1.57 17.78
N SER A 408 4.55 2.13 17.58
CA SER A 408 4.17 2.79 16.34
C SER A 408 5.01 4.05 16.05
N CYS A 409 5.22 4.91 17.06
CA CYS A 409 6.09 6.08 16.92
C CYS A 409 7.53 5.69 16.59
N ILE A 410 8.05 4.65 17.26
CA ILE A 410 9.41 4.15 16.98
C ILE A 410 9.49 3.56 15.58
N GLY A 411 8.47 2.79 15.15
CA GLY A 411 8.38 2.28 13.79
C GLY A 411 8.40 3.40 12.75
N MET A 412 7.60 4.45 12.96
CA MET A 412 7.58 5.62 12.08
C MET A 412 8.95 6.33 12.04
N LEU A 413 9.59 6.51 13.19
CA LEU A 413 10.91 7.13 13.27
C LEU A 413 11.98 6.33 12.50
N ILE A 414 11.98 5.01 12.64
CA ILE A 414 12.89 4.12 11.91
C ILE A 414 12.66 4.24 10.40
N ILE A 415 11.41 4.20 9.95
CA ILE A 415 11.06 4.34 8.54
C ILE A 415 11.52 5.71 8.01
N PHE A 416 11.30 6.78 8.78
CA PHE A 416 11.74 8.13 8.40
C PHE A 416 13.26 8.19 8.27
N ILE A 417 14.02 7.64 9.22
CA ILE A 417 15.49 7.56 9.17
C ILE A 417 15.95 6.77 7.95
N VAL A 418 15.31 5.63 7.65
CA VAL A 418 15.63 4.83 6.45
C VAL A 418 15.29 5.58 5.16
N THR A 419 14.26 6.42 5.17
CA THR A 419 13.87 7.21 4.00
C THR A 419 14.91 8.27 3.64
N ILE A 420 15.70 8.78 4.60
CA ILE A 420 16.73 9.80 4.32
C ILE A 420 17.76 9.32 3.28
N PRO A 421 18.49 8.21 3.48
CA PRO A 421 19.42 7.73 2.46
C PRO A 421 18.73 7.36 1.14
N LEU A 422 17.50 6.87 1.17
CA LEU A 422 16.76 6.57 -0.06
C LEU A 422 16.46 7.85 -0.85
N ALA A 423 16.07 8.92 -0.17
CA ALA A 423 15.85 10.23 -0.78
C ALA A 423 17.12 10.82 -1.38
N ILE A 424 18.26 10.67 -0.68
CA ILE A 424 19.56 11.10 -1.17
C ILE A 424 19.96 10.30 -2.43
N ILE A 425 19.89 8.97 -2.36
CA ILE A 425 20.21 8.08 -3.50
C ILE A 425 19.29 8.40 -4.67
N GLY A 426 17.99 8.53 -4.43
CA GLY A 426 17.02 8.89 -5.46
C GLY A 426 17.37 10.22 -6.13
N ASN A 427 17.68 11.26 -5.35
CA ASN A 427 17.99 12.59 -5.89
C ASN A 427 19.30 12.65 -6.68
N LEU A 428 20.25 11.76 -6.38
CA LEU A 428 21.55 11.70 -7.07
C LEU A 428 21.56 10.74 -8.28
N CYS A 429 20.72 9.70 -8.27
CA CYS A 429 20.82 8.58 -9.22
C CYS A 429 19.63 8.46 -10.19
N LEU A 430 18.49 9.08 -9.92
CA LEU A 430 17.29 9.00 -10.75
C LEU A 430 17.05 10.24 -11.59
#